data_867a57df55c324b06b3b9854bdb300a4
#
_entry.id   867a57df55c324b06b3b9854bdb300a4
#
_cell.length_a   1.000
_cell.length_b   1.000
_cell.length_c   1.000
_cell.angle_alpha   90.00
_cell.angle_beta   90.00
_cell.angle_gamma   90.00
#
_symmetry.space_group_name_H-M   'P 1'
#
loop_
_entity.id
_entity.type
_entity.pdbx_description
1 polymer ?
#
loop_
_entity_poly.entity_id
_entity_poly.type
_entity_poly.pdbx_seq_one_letter_code
_entity_poly.pdbx_strand_id
1 'polypeptide(L)'
;MNMKKLIFLFATLLALGACQEKSQPTAVMVSDADSIYTYDFIKMHFVKEPERCLGLIDTAEMKGTMTQDSCNMMRSYVYNTGMQDRKQGRHYMRLVLDREGLDKTSDVYISTLDAYSTLCMTEGKAEETLNAALEGIELARQRGFKRQEASFYATAGSAMELQRPGSGEAYLRKAIDIIRSMDDAGAQPKASYYMSLLAQRLGENKKYAEGAQVCRERLAFIDEMEQKGIKMPAGYYEKQRGGAYCILACCEAELGHMDEARRAAESFEKTAYAMTRSGQFNILPYYVKTGNKARVEQLSERQEELRQQDDTISEIYRTLFINKANLYKALGDYRHAFEATTRASVIQDSIMARERDSKAEEYEVIFKTQEAEMALKEKEASERIHLIIIIALVIIVVLGVLALWRIMIDRHRLNVRNRDLYATLQQMLEKQKEAEQMLEDTPETELSGTQQLYQRIVRLMKEQKPYTDSNMNRDSLAQMLGTNYNLLADAIRECANGQSIGDFIEDWRLRYAAQLLAETNHSIGLVMEMCGFVSRSHFNTLFRERFKMTPSEYRKATR
;
A
#
# COMPACT_ATOMS: atom_id res chain seq x y z
N MET A 1 -11.19 27.96 -25.92
CA MET A 1 -10.46 26.70 -26.13
C MET A 1 -11.35 25.55 -25.67
N ASN A 2 -11.77 24.67 -26.59
CA ASN A 2 -12.87 23.71 -26.41
C ASN A 2 -12.52 22.63 -25.38
N MET A 3 -13.36 22.45 -24.37
CA MET A 3 -13.25 21.49 -23.25
C MET A 3 -12.97 20.03 -23.71
N LYS A 4 -13.41 19.65 -24.92
CA LYS A 4 -13.08 18.36 -25.55
C LYS A 4 -11.61 18.17 -25.86
N LYS A 5 -10.84 19.24 -26.10
CA LYS A 5 -9.39 19.16 -26.33
C LYS A 5 -8.58 19.00 -25.05
N LEU A 6 -9.09 19.46 -23.89
CA LEU A 6 -8.42 19.32 -22.60
C LEU A 6 -8.54 17.89 -22.05
N ILE A 7 -9.68 17.23 -22.27
CA ILE A 7 -9.91 15.83 -21.88
C ILE A 7 -9.07 14.87 -22.73
N PHE A 8 -8.85 15.20 -24.01
CA PHE A 8 -8.01 14.39 -24.89
C PHE A 8 -6.51 14.51 -24.55
N LEU A 9 -6.07 15.66 -24.04
CA LEU A 9 -4.67 15.86 -23.61
C LEU A 9 -4.35 15.12 -22.31
N PHE A 10 -5.32 14.96 -21.41
CA PHE A 10 -5.15 14.19 -20.16
C PHE A 10 -5.18 12.68 -20.39
N ALA A 11 -5.96 12.21 -21.36
CA ALA A 11 -6.02 10.78 -21.73
C ALA A 11 -4.76 10.31 -22.48
N THR A 12 -4.09 11.18 -23.24
CA THR A 12 -2.84 10.84 -23.93
C THR A 12 -1.61 10.84 -23.02
N LEU A 13 -1.62 11.58 -21.91
CA LEU A 13 -0.54 11.56 -20.93
C LEU A 13 -0.58 10.31 -20.02
N LEU A 14 -1.74 9.68 -19.85
CA LEU A 14 -1.90 8.41 -19.12
C LEU A 14 -1.57 7.16 -19.97
N ALA A 15 -1.53 7.29 -21.29
CA ALA A 15 -1.26 6.17 -22.21
C ALA A 15 0.23 6.02 -22.59
N LEU A 16 1.10 6.96 -22.23
CA LEU A 16 2.53 6.92 -22.55
C LEU A 16 3.39 6.28 -21.45
N GLY A 17 2.78 5.82 -20.33
CA GLY A 17 3.49 5.14 -19.23
C GLY A 17 3.46 3.60 -19.27
N ALA A 18 2.86 2.97 -20.26
CA ALA A 18 2.63 1.52 -20.29
C ALA A 18 3.09 0.87 -21.60
N CYS A 19 4.37 1.00 -21.93
CA CYS A 19 5.04 0.12 -22.89
C CYS A 19 6.54 0.13 -22.60
N GLN A 20 6.94 -0.55 -21.52
CA GLN A 20 8.26 -1.16 -21.46
C GLN A 20 8.09 -2.61 -21.89
N GLU A 21 8.46 -2.91 -23.10
CA GLU A 21 8.63 -4.27 -23.60
C GLU A 21 9.55 -5.03 -22.64
N LYS A 22 9.01 -6.07 -22.01
CA LYS A 22 9.83 -7.10 -21.39
C LYS A 22 10.61 -7.77 -22.50
N SER A 23 11.87 -7.43 -22.65
CA SER A 23 12.82 -8.25 -23.38
C SER A 23 12.88 -9.61 -22.65
N GLN A 24 12.29 -10.63 -23.25
CA GLN A 24 12.55 -12.01 -22.87
C GLN A 24 14.07 -12.24 -23.03
N PRO A 25 14.74 -12.87 -22.04
CA PRO A 25 16.12 -13.27 -22.24
C PRO A 25 16.15 -14.26 -23.39
N THR A 26 16.87 -13.91 -24.44
CA THR A 26 17.18 -14.77 -25.56
C THR A 26 17.87 -16.03 -24.98
N ALA A 27 17.23 -17.19 -25.10
CA ALA A 27 17.84 -18.45 -24.75
C ALA A 27 19.10 -18.63 -25.61
N VAL A 28 20.27 -18.50 -24.98
CA VAL A 28 21.53 -18.82 -25.62
C VAL A 28 21.51 -20.34 -25.89
N MET A 29 21.52 -20.72 -27.16
CA MET A 29 21.65 -22.13 -27.53
C MET A 29 23.03 -22.61 -27.09
N VAL A 30 23.06 -23.41 -26.01
CA VAL A 30 24.29 -24.02 -25.50
C VAL A 30 24.73 -25.08 -26.51
N SER A 31 25.94 -24.96 -27.04
CA SER A 31 26.52 -25.98 -27.92
C SER A 31 26.84 -27.24 -27.11
N ASP A 32 26.92 -28.42 -27.76
CA ASP A 32 27.32 -29.66 -27.09
C ASP A 32 28.68 -29.53 -26.37
N ALA A 33 29.59 -28.70 -26.86
CA ALA A 33 30.87 -28.41 -26.24
C ALA A 33 30.76 -27.57 -24.96
N ASP A 34 29.62 -26.84 -24.77
CA ASP A 34 29.38 -25.99 -23.62
C ASP A 34 28.47 -26.65 -22.56
N SER A 35 28.07 -27.90 -22.77
CA SER A 35 27.18 -28.66 -21.87
C SER A 35 27.71 -28.80 -20.44
N ILE A 36 29.04 -28.75 -20.23
CA ILE A 36 29.69 -28.82 -18.91
C ILE A 36 29.66 -27.47 -18.16
N TYR A 37 29.40 -26.36 -18.85
CA TYR A 37 29.34 -25.01 -18.25
C TYR A 37 27.88 -24.59 -17.93
N THR A 38 27.10 -25.57 -17.47
CA THR A 38 25.69 -25.35 -17.12
C THR A 38 25.46 -25.57 -15.63
N TYR A 39 24.40 -24.90 -15.12
CA TYR A 39 24.00 -25.03 -13.71
C TYR A 39 23.78 -26.50 -13.30
N ASP A 40 23.09 -27.28 -14.13
CA ASP A 40 22.75 -28.67 -13.83
C ASP A 40 23.98 -29.57 -13.81
N PHE A 41 24.91 -29.39 -14.74
CA PHE A 41 26.16 -30.17 -14.75
C PHE A 41 26.99 -29.92 -13.49
N ILE A 42 27.18 -28.65 -13.14
CA ILE A 42 27.95 -28.25 -11.95
C ILE A 42 27.27 -28.76 -10.69
N LYS A 43 25.93 -28.65 -10.60
CA LYS A 43 25.14 -29.15 -9.48
C LYS A 43 25.27 -30.65 -9.24
N MET A 44 25.48 -31.43 -10.26
CA MET A 44 25.68 -32.87 -10.11
C MET A 44 27.13 -33.25 -9.65
N HIS A 45 28.11 -32.38 -9.85
CA HIS A 45 29.51 -32.69 -9.65
C HIS A 45 30.18 -31.98 -8.47
N PHE A 46 29.64 -30.87 -7.99
CA PHE A 46 30.31 -29.96 -7.03
C PHE A 46 30.68 -30.61 -5.68
N VAL A 47 29.96 -31.65 -5.27
CA VAL A 47 30.26 -32.36 -4.00
C VAL A 47 31.51 -33.25 -4.16
N LYS A 48 31.71 -33.81 -5.36
CA LYS A 48 32.82 -34.73 -5.64
C LYS A 48 34.09 -34.02 -6.10
N GLU A 49 33.92 -32.93 -6.85
CA GLU A 49 35.00 -32.19 -7.52
C GLU A 49 34.84 -30.68 -7.32
N PRO A 50 34.87 -30.20 -6.06
CA PRO A 50 34.50 -28.80 -5.78
C PRO A 50 35.45 -27.78 -6.46
N GLU A 51 36.76 -28.00 -6.41
CA GLU A 51 37.73 -27.08 -7.01
C GLU A 51 37.58 -27.00 -8.54
N ARG A 52 37.36 -28.14 -9.20
CA ARG A 52 37.05 -28.17 -10.63
C ARG A 52 35.77 -27.40 -10.96
N CYS A 53 34.75 -27.57 -10.14
CA CYS A 53 33.48 -26.87 -10.35
C CYS A 53 33.61 -25.34 -10.21
N LEU A 54 34.47 -24.82 -9.34
CA LEU A 54 34.76 -23.37 -9.29
C LEU A 54 35.34 -22.88 -10.63
N GLY A 55 36.28 -23.59 -11.21
CA GLY A 55 36.86 -23.25 -12.53
C GLY A 55 35.82 -23.32 -13.67
N LEU A 56 34.88 -24.30 -13.58
CA LEU A 56 33.77 -24.37 -14.55
C LEU A 56 32.80 -23.21 -14.40
N ILE A 57 32.51 -22.75 -13.17
CA ILE A 57 31.65 -21.58 -12.90
C ILE A 57 32.29 -20.31 -13.47
N ASP A 58 33.59 -20.10 -13.25
CA ASP A 58 34.32 -18.94 -13.78
C ASP A 58 34.29 -18.92 -15.32
N THR A 59 34.44 -20.09 -15.95
CA THR A 59 34.34 -20.22 -17.41
C THR A 59 32.90 -20.00 -17.89
N ALA A 60 31.91 -20.51 -17.18
CA ALA A 60 30.49 -20.29 -17.49
C ALA A 60 30.10 -18.81 -17.44
N GLU A 61 30.63 -18.08 -16.45
CA GLU A 61 30.40 -16.62 -16.30
C GLU A 61 31.05 -15.85 -17.47
N MET A 62 32.32 -16.17 -17.82
CA MET A 62 33.02 -15.54 -18.95
C MET A 62 32.35 -15.83 -20.30
N LYS A 63 31.78 -17.02 -20.48
CA LYS A 63 31.06 -17.41 -21.72
C LYS A 63 29.60 -16.91 -21.73
N GLY A 64 29.06 -16.43 -20.62
CA GLY A 64 27.65 -16.02 -20.50
C GLY A 64 26.67 -17.19 -20.58
N THR A 65 27.11 -18.45 -20.34
CA THR A 65 26.21 -19.61 -20.30
C THR A 65 25.40 -19.68 -19.00
N MET A 66 25.83 -18.98 -17.96
CA MET A 66 25.11 -18.78 -16.69
C MET A 66 25.07 -17.30 -16.35
N THR A 67 23.97 -16.87 -15.72
CA THR A 67 23.87 -15.51 -15.18
C THR A 67 24.79 -15.33 -13.97
N GLN A 68 25.22 -14.11 -13.68
CA GLN A 68 26.05 -13.79 -12.51
C GLN A 68 25.43 -14.29 -11.20
N ASP A 69 24.10 -14.14 -11.03
CA ASP A 69 23.39 -14.64 -9.85
C ASP A 69 23.49 -16.18 -9.76
N SER A 70 23.30 -16.89 -10.88
CA SER A 70 23.42 -18.34 -10.93
C SER A 70 24.84 -18.78 -10.63
N CYS A 71 25.86 -18.07 -11.11
CA CYS A 71 27.25 -18.31 -10.78
C CYS A 71 27.54 -18.12 -9.29
N ASN A 72 27.06 -17.00 -8.70
CA ASN A 72 27.24 -16.73 -7.27
C ASN A 72 26.50 -17.75 -6.39
N MET A 73 25.27 -18.13 -6.75
CA MET A 73 24.56 -19.19 -6.04
C MET A 73 25.31 -20.52 -6.11
N MET A 74 25.86 -20.87 -7.27
CA MET A 74 26.59 -22.13 -7.43
C MET A 74 27.93 -22.09 -6.69
N ARG A 75 28.67 -20.97 -6.71
CA ARG A 75 29.87 -20.79 -5.86
C ARG A 75 29.52 -20.98 -4.39
N SER A 76 28.38 -20.43 -3.94
CA SER A 76 27.90 -20.61 -2.56
C SER A 76 27.71 -22.09 -2.23
N TYR A 77 27.07 -22.88 -3.10
CA TYR A 77 26.89 -24.32 -2.88
C TYR A 77 28.22 -25.09 -2.88
N VAL A 78 29.12 -24.75 -3.79
CA VAL A 78 30.46 -25.37 -3.83
C VAL A 78 31.22 -25.10 -2.54
N TYR A 79 31.30 -23.86 -2.11
CA TYR A 79 31.99 -23.51 -0.86
C TYR A 79 31.32 -24.14 0.37
N ASN A 80 30.01 -24.00 0.51
CA ASN A 80 29.29 -24.48 1.69
C ASN A 80 29.29 -26.02 1.81
N THR A 81 28.97 -26.72 0.71
CA THR A 81 28.74 -28.17 0.76
C THR A 81 29.93 -28.95 0.24
N GLY A 82 30.58 -28.47 -0.82
CA GLY A 82 31.73 -29.14 -1.42
C GLY A 82 33.00 -28.96 -0.59
N MET A 83 33.30 -27.73 -0.18
CA MET A 83 34.53 -27.38 0.54
C MET A 83 34.32 -27.18 2.04
N GLN A 84 33.08 -27.19 2.52
CA GLN A 84 32.66 -26.92 3.91
C GLN A 84 33.08 -25.52 4.45
N ASP A 85 33.34 -24.58 3.54
CA ASP A 85 33.60 -23.18 3.86
C ASP A 85 32.29 -22.38 3.86
N ARG A 86 31.61 -22.42 4.98
CA ARG A 86 30.31 -21.74 5.16
C ARG A 86 30.45 -20.24 5.04
N LYS A 87 31.57 -19.65 5.47
CA LYS A 87 31.80 -18.21 5.42
C LYS A 87 31.83 -17.70 3.97
N GLN A 88 32.54 -18.37 3.09
CA GLN A 88 32.56 -18.07 1.67
C GLN A 88 31.19 -18.35 1.02
N GLY A 89 30.56 -19.47 1.37
CA GLY A 89 29.23 -19.81 0.91
C GLY A 89 28.24 -18.68 1.17
N ARG A 90 28.21 -18.17 2.39
CA ARG A 90 27.34 -17.04 2.77
C ARG A 90 27.69 -15.74 2.05
N HIS A 91 28.98 -15.45 1.86
CA HIS A 91 29.43 -14.27 1.13
C HIS A 91 28.81 -14.23 -0.29
N TYR A 92 28.90 -15.33 -1.03
CA TYR A 92 28.34 -15.39 -2.38
C TYR A 92 26.81 -15.28 -2.41
N MET A 93 26.07 -15.80 -1.42
CA MET A 93 24.63 -15.57 -1.32
C MET A 93 24.30 -14.10 -1.07
N ARG A 94 25.08 -13.42 -0.21
CA ARG A 94 24.94 -11.98 0.02
C ARG A 94 25.14 -11.17 -1.26
N LEU A 95 26.10 -11.50 -2.11
CA LEU A 95 26.31 -10.83 -3.39
C LEU A 95 25.08 -10.90 -4.31
N VAL A 96 24.27 -11.96 -4.19
CA VAL A 96 22.99 -12.05 -4.91
C VAL A 96 21.92 -11.23 -4.23
N LEU A 97 21.73 -11.37 -2.91
CA LEU A 97 20.67 -10.71 -2.17
C LEU A 97 20.81 -9.17 -2.14
N ASP A 98 22.06 -8.69 -2.05
CA ASP A 98 22.38 -7.26 -1.95
C ASP A 98 22.53 -6.58 -3.33
N ARG A 99 22.29 -7.31 -4.44
CA ARG A 99 22.41 -6.76 -5.79
C ARG A 99 21.41 -5.64 -6.03
N GLU A 100 21.90 -4.47 -6.42
CA GLU A 100 21.09 -3.31 -6.73
C GLU A 100 20.10 -3.60 -7.89
N GLY A 101 18.84 -3.26 -7.70
CA GLY A 101 17.78 -3.48 -8.68
C GLY A 101 17.25 -4.92 -8.78
N LEU A 102 17.68 -5.86 -7.92
CA LEU A 102 17.08 -7.18 -7.87
C LEU A 102 15.64 -7.09 -7.34
N ASP A 103 14.71 -7.64 -8.11
CA ASP A 103 13.32 -7.77 -7.66
C ASP A 103 13.23 -8.76 -6.50
N LYS A 104 12.90 -8.26 -5.32
CA LYS A 104 12.75 -9.07 -4.10
C LYS A 104 11.63 -10.11 -4.18
N THR A 105 10.70 -9.94 -5.10
CA THR A 105 9.62 -10.91 -5.33
C THR A 105 10.00 -11.97 -6.36
N SER A 106 11.21 -11.92 -6.93
CA SER A 106 11.67 -12.88 -7.93
C SER A 106 11.97 -14.24 -7.31
N ASP A 107 11.85 -15.29 -8.12
CA ASP A 107 12.21 -16.67 -7.75
C ASP A 107 13.67 -16.78 -7.29
N VAL A 108 14.56 -16.00 -7.92
CA VAL A 108 15.99 -15.95 -7.60
C VAL A 108 16.20 -15.40 -6.20
N TYR A 109 15.58 -14.27 -5.88
CA TYR A 109 15.70 -13.66 -4.55
C TYR A 109 15.17 -14.60 -3.46
N ILE A 110 13.93 -15.10 -3.62
CA ILE A 110 13.29 -15.96 -2.61
C ILE A 110 14.04 -17.26 -2.41
N SER A 111 14.53 -17.90 -3.48
CA SER A 111 15.32 -19.14 -3.37
C SER A 111 16.69 -18.90 -2.73
N THR A 112 17.34 -17.78 -3.03
CA THR A 112 18.60 -17.40 -2.42
C THR A 112 18.41 -17.08 -0.94
N LEU A 113 17.34 -16.39 -0.58
CA LEU A 113 16.99 -16.06 0.80
C LEU A 113 16.71 -17.32 1.63
N ASP A 114 16.03 -18.33 1.06
CA ASP A 114 15.81 -19.64 1.69
C ASP A 114 17.13 -20.36 1.99
N ALA A 115 18.01 -20.42 1.00
CA ALA A 115 19.34 -21.00 1.16
C ALA A 115 20.19 -20.22 2.19
N TYR A 116 20.15 -18.90 2.15
CA TYR A 116 20.85 -18.02 3.08
C TYR A 116 20.36 -18.21 4.53
N SER A 117 19.04 -18.20 4.75
CA SER A 117 18.47 -18.42 6.08
C SER A 117 18.85 -19.78 6.66
N THR A 118 18.85 -20.82 5.82
CA THR A 118 19.27 -22.18 6.20
C THR A 118 20.76 -22.22 6.57
N LEU A 119 21.61 -21.52 5.81
CA LEU A 119 23.03 -21.44 6.09
C LEU A 119 23.32 -20.70 7.40
N CYS A 120 22.69 -19.55 7.62
CA CYS A 120 22.76 -18.81 8.88
C CYS A 120 22.35 -19.67 10.07
N MET A 121 21.28 -20.48 9.91
CA MET A 121 20.83 -21.43 10.94
C MET A 121 21.91 -22.46 11.28
N THR A 122 22.60 -22.99 10.28
CA THR A 122 23.67 -23.99 10.52
C THR A 122 24.92 -23.37 11.16
N GLU A 123 25.13 -22.08 11.03
CA GLU A 123 26.20 -21.32 11.68
C GLU A 123 25.82 -20.81 13.09
N GLY A 124 24.59 -21.07 13.54
CA GLY A 124 24.09 -20.58 14.83
C GLY A 124 23.77 -19.10 14.87
N LYS A 125 23.63 -18.44 13.71
CA LYS A 125 23.30 -17.03 13.57
C LYS A 125 21.77 -16.84 13.66
N ALA A 126 21.24 -17.00 14.86
CA ALA A 126 19.80 -17.10 15.10
C ALA A 126 19.02 -15.87 14.61
N GLU A 127 19.58 -14.69 14.75
CA GLU A 127 18.94 -13.44 14.34
C GLU A 127 18.91 -13.28 12.82
N GLU A 128 20.06 -13.38 12.15
CA GLU A 128 20.12 -13.32 10.69
C GLU A 128 19.19 -14.38 10.06
N THR A 129 19.12 -15.56 10.72
CA THR A 129 18.19 -16.62 10.34
C THR A 129 16.74 -16.19 10.46
N LEU A 130 16.36 -15.63 11.60
CA LEU A 130 14.97 -15.25 11.88
C LEU A 130 14.51 -14.11 10.97
N ASN A 131 15.34 -13.09 10.80
CA ASN A 131 15.04 -11.95 9.91
C ASN A 131 14.84 -12.41 8.46
N ALA A 132 15.78 -13.21 7.92
CA ALA A 132 15.66 -13.75 6.56
C ALA A 132 14.44 -14.67 6.41
N ALA A 133 14.17 -15.51 7.41
CA ALA A 133 13.06 -16.45 7.36
C ALA A 133 11.70 -15.74 7.45
N LEU A 134 11.54 -14.70 8.28
CA LEU A 134 10.30 -13.93 8.38
C LEU A 134 10.02 -13.12 7.10
N GLU A 135 11.04 -12.46 6.53
CA GLU A 135 10.93 -11.82 5.20
C GLU A 135 10.52 -12.85 4.15
N GLY A 136 11.19 -14.01 4.15
CA GLY A 136 10.93 -15.10 3.21
C GLY A 136 9.53 -15.70 3.30
N ILE A 137 8.96 -15.85 4.51
CA ILE A 137 7.57 -16.32 4.71
C ILE A 137 6.60 -15.39 3.96
N GLU A 138 6.75 -14.08 4.14
CA GLU A 138 5.85 -13.12 3.53
C GLU A 138 5.95 -13.13 2.00
N LEU A 139 7.16 -13.08 1.47
CA LEU A 139 7.41 -13.10 0.02
C LEU A 139 6.94 -14.42 -0.63
N ALA A 140 7.27 -15.56 -0.01
CA ALA A 140 6.88 -16.87 -0.54
C ALA A 140 5.35 -17.05 -0.53
N ARG A 141 4.67 -16.54 0.50
CA ARG A 141 3.20 -16.56 0.59
C ARG A 141 2.57 -15.71 -0.50
N GLN A 142 3.05 -14.47 -0.72
CA GLN A 142 2.55 -13.57 -1.77
C GLN A 142 2.68 -14.19 -3.17
N ARG A 143 3.75 -14.95 -3.39
CA ARG A 143 4.03 -15.62 -4.67
C ARG A 143 3.41 -17.00 -4.80
N GLY A 144 2.84 -17.55 -3.73
CA GLY A 144 2.29 -18.91 -3.71
C GLY A 144 3.34 -20.02 -3.70
N PHE A 145 4.59 -19.72 -3.29
CA PHE A 145 5.71 -20.67 -3.23
C PHE A 145 5.66 -21.52 -1.97
N LYS A 146 4.72 -22.44 -1.90
CA LYS A 146 4.44 -23.25 -0.70
C LYS A 146 5.65 -24.02 -0.17
N ARG A 147 6.52 -24.53 -1.04
CA ARG A 147 7.74 -25.24 -0.60
C ARG A 147 8.70 -24.33 0.16
N GLN A 148 8.94 -23.11 -0.35
CA GLN A 148 9.78 -22.12 0.28
C GLN A 148 9.12 -21.56 1.54
N GLU A 149 7.81 -21.27 1.50
CA GLU A 149 7.06 -20.87 2.68
C GLU A 149 7.24 -21.87 3.83
N ALA A 150 7.08 -23.16 3.58
CA ALA A 150 7.30 -24.20 4.58
C ALA A 150 8.76 -24.25 5.06
N SER A 151 9.73 -24.08 4.17
CA SER A 151 11.15 -24.05 4.50
C SER A 151 11.47 -22.89 5.45
N PHE A 152 10.98 -21.70 5.16
CA PHE A 152 11.14 -20.52 6.02
C PHE A 152 10.46 -20.70 7.38
N TYR A 153 9.26 -21.30 7.44
CA TYR A 153 8.61 -21.63 8.70
C TYR A 153 9.46 -22.60 9.53
N ALA A 154 10.02 -23.65 8.92
CA ALA A 154 10.86 -24.61 9.62
C ALA A 154 12.16 -23.98 10.13
N THR A 155 12.76 -23.09 9.33
CA THR A 155 13.99 -22.38 9.68
C THR A 155 13.75 -21.37 10.81
N ALA A 156 12.67 -20.57 10.70
CA ALA A 156 12.25 -19.64 11.76
C ALA A 156 11.94 -20.38 13.08
N GLY A 157 11.18 -21.48 13.00
CA GLY A 157 10.86 -22.30 14.15
C GLY A 157 12.09 -22.86 14.83
N SER A 158 13.06 -23.34 14.05
CA SER A 158 14.32 -23.84 14.58
C SER A 158 15.16 -22.74 15.24
N ALA A 159 15.21 -21.55 14.66
CA ALA A 159 15.92 -20.39 15.24
C ALA A 159 15.27 -19.92 16.54
N MET A 160 13.94 -19.86 16.58
CA MET A 160 13.18 -19.49 17.80
C MET A 160 13.39 -20.50 18.93
N GLU A 161 13.42 -21.79 18.63
CA GLU A 161 13.70 -22.84 19.63
C GLU A 161 15.09 -22.70 20.26
N LEU A 162 16.10 -22.26 19.49
CA LEU A 162 17.44 -22.01 20.02
C LEU A 162 17.47 -20.81 20.96
N GLN A 163 16.68 -19.77 20.68
CA GLN A 163 16.60 -18.56 21.51
C GLN A 163 15.74 -18.79 22.77
N ARG A 164 14.60 -19.43 22.60
CA ARG A 164 13.64 -19.68 23.68
C ARG A 164 12.96 -21.04 23.48
N PRO A 165 13.30 -22.03 24.27
CA PRO A 165 12.69 -23.36 24.20
C PRO A 165 11.16 -23.31 24.23
N GLY A 166 10.52 -24.00 23.33
CA GLY A 166 9.05 -24.08 23.17
C GLY A 166 8.45 -22.98 22.31
N SER A 167 9.21 -21.96 21.87
CA SER A 167 8.66 -20.86 21.09
C SER A 167 8.53 -21.15 19.58
N GLY A 168 9.27 -22.12 19.06
CA GLY A 168 9.28 -22.48 17.65
C GLY A 168 8.33 -23.60 17.23
N GLU A 169 7.71 -24.31 18.18
CA GLU A 169 6.87 -25.48 17.89
C GLU A 169 5.74 -25.19 16.89
N ALA A 170 5.03 -24.07 17.06
CA ALA A 170 3.94 -23.68 16.18
C ALA A 170 4.40 -23.47 14.74
N TYR A 171 5.58 -22.93 14.56
CA TYR A 171 6.20 -22.71 13.25
C TYR A 171 6.58 -24.04 12.58
N LEU A 172 7.19 -24.98 13.33
CA LEU A 172 7.50 -26.31 12.82
C LEU A 172 6.24 -27.10 12.44
N ARG A 173 5.18 -27.04 13.24
CA ARG A 173 3.89 -27.66 12.90
C ARG A 173 3.32 -27.05 11.63
N LYS A 174 3.37 -25.71 11.49
CA LYS A 174 2.91 -25.03 10.28
C LYS A 174 3.68 -25.46 9.02
N ALA A 175 5.00 -25.60 9.13
CA ALA A 175 5.83 -26.11 8.03
C ALA A 175 5.41 -27.53 7.60
N ILE A 176 5.14 -28.43 8.56
CA ILE A 176 4.66 -29.79 8.31
C ILE A 176 3.32 -29.76 7.58
N ASP A 177 2.36 -28.96 8.08
CA ASP A 177 1.01 -28.87 7.53
C ASP A 177 1.03 -28.35 6.08
N ILE A 178 1.84 -27.32 5.80
CA ILE A 178 1.99 -26.78 4.42
C ILE A 178 2.48 -27.87 3.49
N ILE A 179 3.57 -28.58 3.82
CA ILE A 179 4.13 -29.63 2.95
C ILE A 179 3.13 -30.78 2.76
N ARG A 180 2.48 -31.23 3.84
CA ARG A 180 1.49 -32.34 3.76
C ARG A 180 0.26 -31.97 2.94
N SER A 181 -0.11 -30.69 2.90
CA SER A 181 -1.22 -30.19 2.07
C SER A 181 -0.91 -30.11 0.57
N MET A 182 0.35 -30.31 0.18
CA MET A 182 0.76 -30.24 -1.22
C MET A 182 0.55 -31.58 -1.92
N ASP A 183 -0.07 -31.55 -3.09
CA ASP A 183 -0.13 -32.73 -3.99
C ASP A 183 1.19 -32.81 -4.80
N ASP A 184 2.28 -33.04 -4.09
CA ASP A 184 3.64 -33.06 -4.64
C ASP A 184 4.48 -34.11 -3.91
N ALA A 185 4.59 -35.26 -4.55
CA ALA A 185 5.37 -36.39 -4.03
C ALA A 185 6.85 -36.00 -3.71
N GLY A 186 7.44 -35.11 -4.50
CA GLY A 186 8.81 -34.62 -4.30
C GLY A 186 8.97 -33.68 -3.10
N ALA A 187 7.89 -33.14 -2.55
CA ALA A 187 7.93 -32.33 -1.32
C ALA A 187 7.83 -33.17 -0.04
N GLN A 188 7.18 -34.35 -0.07
CA GLN A 188 6.88 -35.15 1.10
C GLN A 188 8.10 -35.52 1.97
N PRO A 189 9.31 -35.79 1.43
CA PRO A 189 10.50 -36.01 2.25
C PRO A 189 10.84 -34.88 3.21
N LYS A 190 10.51 -33.62 2.85
CA LYS A 190 10.69 -32.45 3.74
C LYS A 190 9.74 -32.51 4.94
N ALA A 191 8.50 -33.02 4.80
CA ALA A 191 7.60 -33.20 5.94
C ALA A 191 8.20 -34.17 6.97
N SER A 192 8.73 -35.33 6.53
CA SER A 192 9.42 -36.27 7.43
C SER A 192 10.61 -35.63 8.15
N TYR A 193 11.37 -34.78 7.45
CA TYR A 193 12.47 -34.03 8.07
C TYR A 193 11.96 -33.02 9.13
N TYR A 194 10.93 -32.24 8.82
CA TYR A 194 10.36 -31.28 9.79
C TYR A 194 9.73 -31.98 11.00
N MET A 195 9.10 -33.14 10.81
CA MET A 195 8.63 -33.98 11.91
C MET A 195 9.80 -34.46 12.79
N SER A 196 10.96 -34.75 12.20
CA SER A 196 12.17 -35.09 12.96
C SER A 196 12.64 -33.92 13.83
N LEU A 197 12.68 -32.71 13.26
CA LEU A 197 13.05 -31.50 14.01
C LEU A 197 12.08 -31.26 15.16
N LEU A 198 10.77 -31.35 14.91
CA LEU A 198 9.75 -31.17 15.93
C LEU A 198 9.88 -32.20 17.06
N ALA A 199 10.01 -33.48 16.74
CA ALA A 199 10.16 -34.55 17.72
C ALA A 199 11.40 -34.35 18.61
N GLN A 200 12.53 -33.96 17.99
CA GLN A 200 13.75 -33.64 18.72
C GLN A 200 13.54 -32.47 19.70
N ARG A 201 12.96 -31.36 19.23
CA ARG A 201 12.69 -30.18 20.09
C ARG A 201 11.72 -30.48 21.21
N LEU A 202 10.68 -31.27 20.96
CA LEU A 202 9.76 -31.73 22.01
C LEU A 202 10.51 -32.56 23.09
N GLY A 203 11.41 -33.44 22.68
CA GLY A 203 12.25 -34.22 23.61
C GLY A 203 13.19 -33.31 24.42
N GLU A 204 13.87 -32.36 23.79
CA GLU A 204 14.74 -31.38 24.47
C GLU A 204 13.94 -30.51 25.46
N ASN A 205 12.71 -30.14 25.12
CA ASN A 205 11.77 -29.39 25.98
C ASN A 205 11.06 -30.26 27.03
N LYS A 206 11.46 -31.52 27.20
CA LYS A 206 10.89 -32.52 28.14
C LYS A 206 9.40 -32.82 27.88
N LYS A 207 8.88 -32.52 26.70
CA LYS A 207 7.54 -32.91 26.24
C LYS A 207 7.56 -34.33 25.63
N TYR A 208 8.05 -35.27 26.39
CA TYR A 208 8.36 -36.65 25.92
C TYR A 208 7.17 -37.36 25.30
N ALA A 209 5.97 -37.22 25.89
CA ALA A 209 4.76 -37.86 25.38
C ALA A 209 4.40 -37.36 23.97
N GLU A 210 4.46 -36.02 23.74
CA GLU A 210 4.23 -35.43 22.43
C GLU A 210 5.35 -35.80 21.44
N GLY A 211 6.61 -35.81 21.89
CA GLY A 211 7.76 -36.22 21.08
C GLY A 211 7.63 -37.69 20.62
N ALA A 212 7.25 -38.59 21.51
CA ALA A 212 6.98 -40.00 21.19
C ALA A 212 5.83 -40.14 20.16
N GLN A 213 4.77 -39.36 20.34
CA GLN A 213 3.63 -39.37 19.43
C GLN A 213 4.04 -38.90 18.02
N VAL A 214 4.79 -37.81 17.90
CA VAL A 214 5.32 -37.32 16.60
C VAL A 214 6.23 -38.36 15.94
N CYS A 215 7.04 -39.10 16.73
CA CYS A 215 7.87 -40.17 16.18
C CYS A 215 7.03 -41.31 15.59
N ARG A 216 5.93 -41.72 16.26
CA ARG A 216 5.01 -42.75 15.74
C ARG A 216 4.32 -42.27 14.45
N GLU A 217 3.84 -41.04 14.43
CA GLU A 217 3.24 -40.43 13.24
C GLU A 217 4.24 -40.33 12.10
N ARG A 218 5.50 -39.98 12.40
CA ARG A 218 6.57 -39.95 11.41
C ARG A 218 6.87 -41.33 10.83
N LEU A 219 6.92 -42.39 11.66
CA LEU A 219 7.12 -43.77 11.20
C LEU A 219 6.00 -44.19 10.24
N ALA A 220 4.73 -43.96 10.62
CA ALA A 220 3.60 -44.23 9.74
C ALA A 220 3.67 -43.46 8.44
N PHE A 221 4.08 -42.18 8.49
CA PHE A 221 4.24 -41.33 7.30
C PHE A 221 5.38 -41.82 6.38
N ILE A 222 6.50 -42.31 6.94
CA ILE A 222 7.59 -42.91 6.17
C ILE A 222 7.09 -44.16 5.45
N ASP A 223 6.30 -45.00 6.12
CA ASP A 223 5.73 -46.21 5.52
C ASP A 223 4.72 -45.87 4.40
N GLU A 224 3.92 -44.81 4.60
CA GLU A 224 3.01 -44.29 3.57
C GLU A 224 3.77 -43.82 2.31
N MET A 225 4.86 -43.05 2.48
CA MET A 225 5.70 -42.59 1.38
C MET A 225 6.30 -43.75 0.59
N GLU A 226 6.78 -44.80 1.29
CA GLU A 226 7.36 -45.97 0.66
C GLU A 226 6.30 -46.79 -0.10
N GLN A 227 5.13 -46.99 0.50
CA GLN A 227 3.98 -47.66 -0.13
C GLN A 227 3.48 -46.94 -1.39
N LYS A 228 3.48 -45.58 -1.36
CA LYS A 228 3.19 -44.75 -2.55
C LYS A 228 4.26 -44.79 -3.62
N GLY A 229 5.37 -45.49 -3.39
CA GLY A 229 6.46 -45.64 -4.37
C GLY A 229 7.23 -44.33 -4.63
N ILE A 230 7.29 -43.41 -3.66
CA ILE A 230 8.07 -42.18 -3.81
C ILE A 230 9.54 -42.56 -3.95
N LYS A 231 10.16 -42.27 -5.10
CA LYS A 231 11.53 -42.63 -5.41
C LYS A 231 12.52 -41.82 -4.59
N MET A 232 13.27 -42.48 -3.73
CA MET A 232 14.31 -41.90 -2.89
C MET A 232 15.66 -42.64 -3.11
N PRO A 233 16.78 -42.00 -2.77
CA PRO A 233 18.07 -42.66 -2.79
C PRO A 233 18.09 -43.95 -1.95
N ALA A 234 18.93 -44.93 -2.32
CA ALA A 234 19.05 -46.18 -1.59
C ALA A 234 19.36 -45.95 -0.11
N GLY A 235 18.66 -46.67 0.77
CA GLY A 235 18.80 -46.56 2.23
C GLY A 235 18.14 -45.33 2.87
N TYR A 236 17.47 -44.47 2.08
CA TYR A 236 16.78 -43.27 2.63
C TYR A 236 15.76 -43.63 3.67
N TYR A 237 14.80 -44.49 3.35
CA TYR A 237 13.70 -44.87 4.26
C TYR A 237 14.21 -45.52 5.54
N GLU A 238 15.18 -46.42 5.42
CA GLU A 238 15.84 -47.07 6.56
C GLU A 238 16.48 -46.02 7.49
N LYS A 239 17.24 -45.07 6.93
CA LYS A 239 17.86 -43.98 7.69
C LYS A 239 16.83 -43.10 8.39
N GLN A 240 15.70 -42.78 7.72
CA GLN A 240 14.62 -41.99 8.32
C GLN A 240 13.95 -42.73 9.47
N ARG A 241 13.68 -44.04 9.32
CA ARG A 241 13.14 -44.87 10.40
C ARG A 241 14.12 -44.96 11.58
N GLY A 242 15.42 -45.13 11.30
CA GLY A 242 16.44 -45.14 12.35
C GLY A 242 16.45 -43.85 13.18
N GLY A 243 16.34 -42.68 12.55
CA GLY A 243 16.22 -41.42 13.27
C GLY A 243 14.97 -41.34 14.13
N ALA A 244 13.82 -41.84 13.64
CA ALA A 244 12.56 -41.83 14.40
C ALA A 244 12.62 -42.81 15.59
N TYR A 245 13.13 -44.01 15.39
CA TYR A 245 13.29 -45.00 16.49
C TYR A 245 14.26 -44.51 17.57
N CYS A 246 15.34 -43.83 17.20
CA CYS A 246 16.27 -43.24 18.14
C CYS A 246 15.61 -42.24 19.10
N ILE A 247 14.88 -41.28 18.56
CA ILE A 247 14.16 -40.26 19.37
C ILE A 247 13.05 -40.92 20.18
N LEU A 248 12.32 -41.88 19.60
CA LEU A 248 11.27 -42.63 20.28
C LEU A 248 11.82 -43.38 21.50
N ALA A 249 12.95 -44.11 21.34
CA ALA A 249 13.60 -44.82 22.43
C ALA A 249 13.95 -43.90 23.61
N CYS A 250 14.50 -42.70 23.29
CA CYS A 250 14.83 -41.70 24.31
C CYS A 250 13.56 -41.17 25.02
N CYS A 251 12.52 -40.81 24.27
CA CYS A 251 11.28 -40.30 24.85
C CYS A 251 10.57 -41.33 25.72
N GLU A 252 10.43 -42.57 25.26
CA GLU A 252 9.79 -43.65 26.00
C GLU A 252 10.56 -44.03 27.29
N ALA A 253 11.90 -44.01 27.24
CA ALA A 253 12.72 -44.23 28.41
C ALA A 253 12.49 -43.14 29.48
N GLU A 254 12.38 -41.87 29.07
CA GLU A 254 12.10 -40.77 30.00
C GLU A 254 10.70 -40.82 30.59
N LEU A 255 9.71 -41.37 29.87
CA LEU A 255 8.36 -41.64 30.36
C LEU A 255 8.29 -42.85 31.30
N GLY A 256 9.35 -43.65 31.39
CA GLY A 256 9.37 -44.90 32.20
C GLY A 256 8.78 -46.11 31.48
N HIS A 257 8.44 -46.00 30.19
CA HIS A 257 7.89 -47.08 29.36
C HIS A 257 9.05 -47.93 28.80
N MET A 258 9.72 -48.68 29.71
CA MET A 258 11.00 -49.35 29.41
C MET A 258 10.89 -50.45 28.33
N ASP A 259 9.77 -51.14 28.20
CA ASP A 259 9.57 -52.16 27.16
C ASP A 259 9.38 -51.52 25.78
N GLU A 260 8.69 -50.43 25.67
CA GLU A 260 8.56 -49.62 24.44
C GLU A 260 9.90 -49.03 24.04
N ALA A 261 10.61 -48.41 24.97
CA ALA A 261 11.93 -47.84 24.80
C ALA A 261 12.92 -48.90 24.27
N ARG A 262 12.93 -50.09 24.85
CA ARG A 262 13.79 -51.23 24.42
C ARG A 262 13.45 -51.65 23.00
N ARG A 263 12.16 -51.86 22.66
CA ARG A 263 11.74 -52.23 21.30
C ARG A 263 12.15 -51.18 20.27
N ALA A 264 12.01 -49.90 20.59
CA ALA A 264 12.45 -48.80 19.72
C ALA A 264 13.99 -48.80 19.53
N ALA A 265 14.74 -49.00 20.61
CA ALA A 265 16.20 -49.08 20.54
C ALA A 265 16.70 -50.30 19.72
N GLU A 266 16.10 -51.48 19.89
CA GLU A 266 16.39 -52.65 19.08
C GLU A 266 16.09 -52.44 17.59
N SER A 267 15.01 -51.73 17.28
CA SER A 267 14.66 -51.35 15.91
C SER A 267 15.65 -50.34 15.34
N PHE A 268 16.09 -49.38 16.15
CA PHE A 268 17.14 -48.41 15.78
C PHE A 268 18.46 -49.13 15.46
N GLU A 269 18.90 -50.07 16.33
CA GLU A 269 20.19 -50.77 16.15
C GLU A 269 20.26 -51.60 14.87
N LYS A 270 19.13 -52.03 14.32
CA LYS A 270 19.06 -52.73 13.02
C LYS A 270 19.23 -51.83 11.82
N THR A 271 19.23 -50.51 12.00
CA THR A 271 19.33 -49.55 10.88
C THR A 271 20.75 -49.09 10.62
N ALA A 272 21.08 -48.76 9.37
CA ALA A 272 22.37 -48.15 9.01
C ALA A 272 22.59 -46.79 9.75
N TYR A 273 21.53 -46.13 10.19
CA TYR A 273 21.63 -44.88 10.97
C TYR A 273 22.33 -45.10 12.33
N ALA A 274 22.17 -46.26 12.96
CA ALA A 274 22.84 -46.59 14.22
C ALA A 274 24.37 -46.61 14.11
N MET A 275 24.90 -46.84 12.89
CA MET A 275 26.34 -46.85 12.63
C MET A 275 26.87 -45.43 12.32
N THR A 276 26.00 -44.44 12.09
CA THR A 276 26.41 -43.07 11.82
C THR A 276 26.84 -42.34 13.09
N ARG A 277 27.73 -41.34 12.92
CA ARG A 277 28.17 -40.43 14.00
C ARG A 277 26.99 -39.81 14.74
N SER A 278 25.97 -39.32 13.99
CA SER A 278 24.77 -38.71 14.56
C SER A 278 23.89 -39.72 15.30
N GLY A 279 23.67 -40.92 14.76
CA GLY A 279 22.90 -41.98 15.40
C GLY A 279 23.51 -42.42 16.72
N GLN A 280 24.82 -42.65 16.75
CA GLN A 280 25.57 -43.02 17.95
C GLN A 280 25.50 -41.93 19.04
N PHE A 281 25.55 -40.67 18.65
CA PHE A 281 25.44 -39.56 19.59
C PHE A 281 24.00 -39.42 20.12
N ASN A 282 23.01 -39.45 19.25
CA ASN A 282 21.61 -39.17 19.60
C ASN A 282 20.99 -40.26 20.48
N ILE A 283 21.45 -41.50 20.47
CA ILE A 283 20.97 -42.60 21.30
C ILE A 283 21.57 -42.60 22.71
N LEU A 284 22.63 -41.86 22.98
CA LEU A 284 23.32 -41.83 24.28
C LEU A 284 22.36 -41.58 25.48
N PRO A 285 21.40 -40.65 25.42
CA PRO A 285 20.45 -40.41 26.51
C PRO A 285 19.66 -41.64 26.89
N TYR A 286 19.26 -42.49 25.92
CA TYR A 286 18.60 -43.76 26.19
C TYR A 286 19.48 -44.71 27.00
N TYR A 287 20.76 -44.91 26.60
CA TYR A 287 21.68 -45.81 27.32
C TYR A 287 22.04 -45.26 28.72
N VAL A 288 22.15 -43.96 28.88
CA VAL A 288 22.33 -43.31 30.18
C VAL A 288 21.12 -43.61 31.07
N LYS A 289 19.91 -43.40 30.58
CA LYS A 289 18.66 -43.59 31.32
C LYS A 289 18.43 -45.07 31.74
N THR A 290 18.83 -46.01 30.87
CA THR A 290 18.73 -47.45 31.12
C THR A 290 19.92 -48.03 31.89
N GLY A 291 20.91 -47.23 32.25
CA GLY A 291 22.09 -47.63 33.03
C GLY A 291 23.09 -48.53 32.25
N ASN A 292 23.06 -48.51 30.92
CA ASN A 292 24.00 -49.30 30.09
C ASN A 292 25.38 -48.65 30.01
N LYS A 293 26.14 -48.83 31.11
CA LYS A 293 27.48 -48.22 31.28
C LYS A 293 28.44 -48.50 30.10
N ALA A 294 28.62 -49.76 29.73
CA ALA A 294 29.58 -50.15 28.73
C ALA A 294 29.31 -49.48 27.37
N ARG A 295 28.02 -49.34 27.01
CA ARG A 295 27.61 -48.72 25.77
C ARG A 295 27.83 -47.20 25.77
N VAL A 296 27.53 -46.55 26.92
CA VAL A 296 27.75 -45.09 27.05
C VAL A 296 29.24 -44.75 26.99
N GLU A 297 30.10 -45.51 27.70
CA GLU A 297 31.55 -45.32 27.68
C GLU A 297 32.09 -45.48 26.26
N GLN A 298 31.83 -46.62 25.59
CA GLN A 298 32.24 -46.89 24.24
C GLN A 298 31.86 -45.81 23.24
N LEU A 299 30.59 -45.40 23.25
CA LEU A 299 30.09 -44.39 22.31
C LEU A 299 30.61 -43.00 22.63
N SER A 300 30.77 -42.66 23.93
CA SER A 300 31.27 -41.34 24.36
C SER A 300 32.75 -41.14 23.97
N GLU A 301 33.61 -42.17 24.20
CA GLU A 301 35.03 -42.13 23.80
C GLU A 301 35.14 -41.93 22.29
N ARG A 302 34.40 -42.74 21.53
CA ARG A 302 34.41 -42.63 20.06
C ARG A 302 33.92 -41.26 19.57
N GLN A 303 32.91 -40.68 20.21
CA GLN A 303 32.41 -39.34 19.86
C GLN A 303 33.42 -38.24 20.23
N GLU A 304 34.13 -38.39 21.35
CA GLU A 304 35.17 -37.46 21.76
C GLU A 304 36.33 -37.43 20.74
N GLU A 305 36.86 -38.62 20.37
CA GLU A 305 37.89 -38.74 19.34
C GLU A 305 37.50 -38.11 18.00
N LEU A 306 36.26 -38.38 17.53
CA LEU A 306 35.75 -37.86 16.27
C LEU A 306 35.52 -36.35 16.27
N ARG A 307 35.31 -35.74 17.45
CA ARG A 307 34.97 -34.32 17.59
C ARG A 307 36.14 -33.44 18.04
N GLN A 308 37.27 -34.00 18.39
CA GLN A 308 38.47 -33.20 18.71
C GLN A 308 38.92 -32.32 17.54
N GLN A 309 38.56 -32.69 16.30
CA GLN A 309 38.86 -31.93 15.08
C GLN A 309 37.80 -30.89 14.72
N ASP A 310 36.67 -30.88 15.45
CA ASP A 310 35.56 -29.98 15.21
C ASP A 310 35.59 -28.74 16.15
N ASP A 311 34.55 -27.91 16.07
CA ASP A 311 34.30 -26.81 17.04
C ASP A 311 34.00 -27.38 18.44
N THR A 312 34.97 -27.33 19.34
CA THR A 312 34.84 -27.79 20.73
C THR A 312 34.06 -26.82 21.62
N ILE A 313 33.70 -25.62 21.13
CA ILE A 313 32.81 -24.67 21.79
C ILE A 313 31.40 -24.82 21.17
N SER A 314 30.78 -25.99 21.40
CA SER A 314 29.46 -26.29 20.84
C SER A 314 28.60 -27.04 21.85
N GLU A 315 27.27 -26.85 21.72
CA GLU A 315 26.29 -27.53 22.59
C GLU A 315 26.37 -29.06 22.47
N ILE A 316 26.75 -29.56 21.30
CA ILE A 316 26.96 -31.01 21.08
C ILE A 316 28.15 -31.51 21.89
N TYR A 317 29.25 -30.76 21.88
CA TYR A 317 30.44 -31.13 22.64
C TYR A 317 30.20 -31.02 24.14
N ARG A 318 29.48 -29.98 24.61
CA ARG A 318 29.03 -29.85 25.99
C ARG A 318 28.14 -31.04 26.43
N THR A 319 27.16 -31.41 25.60
CA THR A 319 26.23 -32.52 25.90
C THR A 319 26.95 -33.86 26.04
N LEU A 320 28.04 -34.07 25.30
CA LEU A 320 28.88 -35.26 25.46
C LEU A 320 29.39 -35.36 26.89
N PHE A 321 29.93 -34.28 27.45
CA PHE A 321 30.44 -34.25 28.83
C PHE A 321 29.34 -34.35 29.87
N ILE A 322 28.13 -33.82 29.61
CA ILE A 322 26.97 -34.02 30.48
C ILE A 322 26.57 -35.50 30.54
N ASN A 323 26.51 -36.19 29.40
CA ASN A 323 26.24 -37.62 29.35
C ASN A 323 27.27 -38.43 30.12
N LYS A 324 28.57 -38.14 29.97
CA LYS A 324 29.66 -38.72 30.77
C LYS A 324 29.47 -38.45 32.27
N ALA A 325 29.16 -37.24 32.67
CA ALA A 325 28.93 -36.86 34.06
C ALA A 325 27.77 -37.62 34.67
N ASN A 326 26.63 -37.73 33.99
CA ASN A 326 25.45 -38.48 34.43
C ASN A 326 25.75 -39.97 34.57
N LEU A 327 26.49 -40.53 33.63
CA LEU A 327 26.93 -41.93 33.71
C LEU A 327 27.79 -42.18 34.97
N TYR A 328 28.89 -41.43 35.13
CA TYR A 328 29.81 -41.62 36.25
C TYR A 328 29.11 -41.39 37.60
N LYS A 329 28.19 -40.44 37.65
CA LYS A 329 27.33 -40.25 38.84
C LYS A 329 26.46 -41.48 39.14
N ALA A 330 25.81 -42.05 38.14
CA ALA A 330 25.02 -43.26 38.28
C ALA A 330 25.85 -44.48 38.74
N LEU A 331 27.13 -44.47 38.43
CA LEU A 331 28.11 -45.51 38.81
C LEU A 331 28.75 -45.26 40.20
N GLY A 332 28.50 -44.14 40.84
CA GLY A 332 29.15 -43.75 42.08
C GLY A 332 30.58 -43.22 41.93
N ASP A 333 31.04 -43.03 40.72
CA ASP A 333 32.38 -42.47 40.42
C ASP A 333 32.31 -40.95 40.40
N TYR A 334 32.20 -40.37 41.59
CA TYR A 334 32.01 -38.93 41.77
C TYR A 334 33.22 -38.09 41.28
N ARG A 335 34.42 -38.67 41.23
CA ARG A 335 35.61 -37.94 40.73
C ARG A 335 35.49 -37.69 39.24
N HIS A 336 35.30 -38.70 38.41
CA HIS A 336 35.12 -38.54 37.00
C HIS A 336 33.83 -37.78 36.62
N ALA A 337 32.77 -37.94 37.43
CA ALA A 337 31.55 -37.15 37.28
C ALA A 337 31.82 -35.64 37.48
N PHE A 338 32.63 -35.27 38.48
CA PHE A 338 33.03 -33.89 38.72
C PHE A 338 33.89 -33.30 37.59
N GLU A 339 34.91 -34.06 37.15
CA GLU A 339 35.78 -33.66 36.05
C GLU A 339 34.96 -33.41 34.76
N ALA A 340 34.04 -34.30 34.42
CA ALA A 340 33.16 -34.15 33.27
C ALA A 340 32.20 -32.97 33.40
N THR A 341 31.62 -32.75 34.58
CA THR A 341 30.75 -31.60 34.86
C THR A 341 31.48 -30.28 34.75
N THR A 342 32.69 -30.20 35.29
CA THR A 342 33.55 -29.03 35.19
C THR A 342 33.88 -28.70 33.73
N ARG A 343 34.19 -29.71 32.94
CA ARG A 343 34.45 -29.52 31.49
C ARG A 343 33.25 -29.02 30.76
N ALA A 344 32.03 -29.57 31.04
CA ALA A 344 30.77 -29.11 30.47
C ALA A 344 30.48 -27.65 30.83
N SER A 345 30.78 -27.24 32.10
CA SER A 345 30.60 -25.85 32.54
C SER A 345 31.51 -24.87 31.81
N VAL A 346 32.81 -25.20 31.63
CA VAL A 346 33.76 -24.36 30.89
C VAL A 346 33.30 -24.18 29.43
N ILE A 347 32.78 -25.24 28.81
CA ILE A 347 32.24 -25.15 27.44
C ILE A 347 30.98 -24.25 27.42
N GLN A 348 30.10 -24.39 28.41
CA GLN A 348 28.91 -23.58 28.55
C GLN A 348 29.26 -22.07 28.67
N ASP A 349 30.21 -21.72 29.51
CA ASP A 349 30.67 -20.35 29.69
C ASP A 349 31.22 -19.76 28.37
N SER A 350 31.95 -20.58 27.62
CA SER A 350 32.49 -20.19 26.30
C SER A 350 31.40 -20.01 25.25
N ILE A 351 30.34 -20.87 25.27
CA ILE A 351 29.15 -20.70 24.42
C ILE A 351 28.41 -19.42 24.77
N MET A 352 28.17 -19.18 26.07
CA MET A 352 27.49 -17.97 26.55
C MET A 352 28.25 -16.67 26.25
N ALA A 353 29.60 -16.71 26.26
CA ALA A 353 30.41 -15.56 25.85
C ALA A 353 30.21 -15.27 24.35
N ARG A 354 30.28 -16.31 23.51
CA ARG A 354 30.03 -16.19 22.06
C ARG A 354 28.61 -15.69 21.76
N GLU A 355 27.60 -16.17 22.50
CA GLU A 355 26.22 -15.72 22.35
C GLU A 355 25.99 -14.28 22.80
N ARG A 356 26.66 -13.84 23.88
CA ARG A 356 26.59 -12.43 24.33
C ARG A 356 27.13 -11.47 23.29
N ASP A 357 28.29 -11.82 22.70
CA ASP A 357 28.87 -11.01 21.64
C ASP A 357 27.96 -10.96 20.41
N SER A 358 27.38 -12.11 20.03
CA SER A 358 26.39 -12.16 18.95
C SER A 358 25.13 -11.35 19.25
N LYS A 359 24.60 -11.42 20.50
CA LYS A 359 23.39 -10.67 20.89
C LYS A 359 23.62 -9.15 20.94
N ALA A 360 24.82 -8.69 21.27
CA ALA A 360 25.15 -7.26 21.23
C ALA A 360 25.05 -6.72 19.80
N GLU A 361 25.59 -7.48 18.82
CA GLU A 361 25.41 -7.20 17.39
C GLU A 361 23.92 -7.27 17.00
N GLU A 362 23.17 -8.21 17.58
CA GLU A 362 21.75 -8.44 17.36
C GLU A 362 20.89 -7.22 17.75
N TYR A 363 21.07 -6.72 18.95
CA TYR A 363 20.34 -5.53 19.41
C TYR A 363 20.64 -4.30 18.55
N GLU A 364 21.89 -4.15 18.08
CA GLU A 364 22.26 -3.04 17.21
C GLU A 364 21.53 -3.11 15.86
N VAL A 365 21.41 -4.30 15.27
CA VAL A 365 20.69 -4.51 14.00
C VAL A 365 19.18 -4.32 14.19
N ILE A 366 18.58 -4.90 15.24
CA ILE A 366 17.15 -4.72 15.56
C ILE A 366 16.83 -3.23 15.73
N PHE A 367 17.66 -2.51 16.47
CA PHE A 367 17.48 -1.08 16.68
C PHE A 367 17.53 -0.30 15.37
N LYS A 368 18.56 -0.55 14.53
CA LYS A 368 18.67 0.08 13.21
C LYS A 368 17.51 -0.29 12.27
N THR A 369 17.04 -1.53 12.34
CA THR A 369 15.90 -1.97 11.51
C THR A 369 14.61 -1.30 11.96
N GLN A 370 14.36 -1.24 13.28
CA GLN A 370 13.18 -0.54 13.82
C GLN A 370 13.22 0.97 13.52
N GLU A 371 14.39 1.59 13.61
CA GLU A 371 14.58 3.01 13.26
C GLU A 371 14.28 3.25 11.78
N ALA A 372 14.78 2.38 10.89
CA ALA A 372 14.50 2.44 9.46
C ALA A 372 13.01 2.19 9.13
N GLU A 373 12.36 1.23 9.80
CA GLU A 373 10.92 1.00 9.64
C GLU A 373 10.07 2.17 10.14
N MET A 374 10.45 2.78 11.27
CA MET A 374 9.75 3.97 11.77
C MET A 374 9.91 5.14 10.81
N ALA A 375 11.12 5.38 10.29
CA ALA A 375 11.38 6.42 9.29
C ALA A 375 10.60 6.18 7.98
N LEU A 376 10.48 4.93 7.54
CA LEU A 376 9.68 4.57 6.37
C LEU A 376 8.18 4.83 6.59
N LYS A 377 7.64 4.40 7.74
CA LYS A 377 6.23 4.65 8.11
C LYS A 377 5.93 6.14 8.24
N GLU A 378 6.85 6.91 8.81
CA GLU A 378 6.72 8.37 8.92
C GLU A 378 6.71 9.03 7.53
N LYS A 379 7.58 8.58 6.62
CA LYS A 379 7.59 9.04 5.23
C LYS A 379 6.30 8.68 4.50
N GLU A 380 5.81 7.45 4.60
CA GLU A 380 4.54 7.05 4.01
C GLU A 380 3.34 7.82 4.58
N ALA A 381 3.32 8.08 5.89
CA ALA A 381 2.30 8.90 6.53
C ALA A 381 2.33 10.33 6.01
N SER A 382 3.52 10.91 5.86
CA SER A 382 3.71 12.25 5.28
C SER A 382 3.23 12.32 3.83
N GLU A 383 3.57 11.34 3.00
CA GLU A 383 3.09 11.27 1.60
C GLU A 383 1.57 11.15 1.51
N ARG A 384 0.92 10.37 2.38
CA ARG A 384 -0.55 10.28 2.45
C ARG A 384 -1.18 11.62 2.85
N ILE A 385 -0.61 12.32 3.82
CA ILE A 385 -1.08 13.65 4.23
C ILE A 385 -0.96 14.64 3.08
N HIS A 386 0.17 14.68 2.37
CA HIS A 386 0.35 15.53 1.19
C HIS A 386 -0.68 15.23 0.10
N LEU A 387 -0.96 13.96 -0.17
CA LEU A 387 -1.98 13.56 -1.13
C LEU A 387 -3.37 14.06 -0.73
N ILE A 388 -3.75 13.94 0.55
CA ILE A 388 -5.04 14.42 1.07
C ILE A 388 -5.14 15.95 0.92
N ILE A 389 -4.06 16.69 1.23
CA ILE A 389 -4.02 18.14 1.07
C ILE A 389 -4.20 18.54 -0.41
N ILE A 390 -3.52 17.85 -1.32
CA ILE A 390 -3.65 18.12 -2.77
C ILE A 390 -5.09 17.88 -3.23
N ILE A 391 -5.71 16.77 -2.83
CA ILE A 391 -7.12 16.46 -3.16
C ILE A 391 -8.05 17.54 -2.61
N ALA A 392 -7.86 17.96 -1.37
CA ALA A 392 -8.68 19.01 -0.75
C ALA A 392 -8.55 20.35 -1.50
N LEU A 393 -7.34 20.74 -1.90
CA LEU A 393 -7.09 21.94 -2.70
C LEU A 393 -7.78 21.86 -4.07
N VAL A 394 -7.70 20.73 -4.75
CA VAL A 394 -8.38 20.51 -6.03
C VAL A 394 -9.90 20.65 -5.87
N ILE A 395 -10.48 20.08 -4.82
CA ILE A 395 -11.93 20.22 -4.53
C ILE A 395 -12.31 21.70 -4.32
N ILE A 396 -11.52 22.45 -3.56
CA ILE A 396 -11.77 23.88 -3.31
C ILE A 396 -11.74 24.67 -4.63
N VAL A 397 -10.76 24.41 -5.48
CA VAL A 397 -10.66 25.07 -6.79
C VAL A 397 -11.87 24.73 -7.67
N VAL A 398 -12.27 23.45 -7.74
CA VAL A 398 -13.45 23.03 -8.51
C VAL A 398 -14.72 23.72 -8.01
N LEU A 399 -14.94 23.76 -6.68
CA LEU A 399 -16.08 24.45 -6.08
C LEU A 399 -16.07 25.95 -6.38
N GLY A 400 -14.89 26.58 -6.33
CA GLY A 400 -14.72 27.99 -6.71
C GLY A 400 -15.08 28.26 -8.17
N VAL A 401 -14.63 27.40 -9.09
CA VAL A 401 -14.97 27.50 -10.52
C VAL A 401 -16.48 27.32 -10.74
N LEU A 402 -17.09 26.35 -10.09
CA LEU A 402 -18.55 26.13 -10.17
C LEU A 402 -19.35 27.31 -9.64
N ALA A 403 -18.91 27.91 -8.53
CA ALA A 403 -19.56 29.11 -7.97
C ALA A 403 -19.44 30.29 -8.93
N LEU A 404 -18.27 30.56 -9.50
CA LEU A 404 -18.08 31.61 -10.48
C LEU A 404 -18.93 31.38 -11.74
N TRP A 405 -18.98 30.14 -12.23
CA TRP A 405 -19.80 29.77 -13.39
C TRP A 405 -21.28 30.02 -13.11
N ARG A 406 -21.77 29.66 -11.93
CA ARG A 406 -23.16 29.93 -11.51
C ARG A 406 -23.46 31.43 -11.48
N ILE A 407 -22.58 32.23 -10.91
CA ILE A 407 -22.70 33.69 -10.89
C ILE A 407 -22.77 34.27 -12.31
N MET A 408 -21.95 33.77 -13.22
CA MET A 408 -21.96 34.19 -14.64
C MET A 408 -23.28 33.85 -15.31
N ILE A 409 -23.84 32.67 -15.10
CA ILE A 409 -25.13 32.26 -15.66
C ILE A 409 -26.26 33.16 -15.11
N ASP A 410 -26.27 33.38 -13.81
CA ASP A 410 -27.31 34.21 -13.19
C ASP A 410 -27.25 35.66 -13.68
N ARG A 411 -26.05 36.23 -13.84
CA ARG A 411 -25.86 37.55 -14.47
C ARG A 411 -26.33 37.58 -15.92
N HIS A 412 -26.03 36.55 -16.69
CA HIS A 412 -26.48 36.47 -18.07
C HIS A 412 -28.01 36.41 -18.18
N ARG A 413 -28.65 35.57 -17.36
CA ARG A 413 -30.14 35.48 -17.29
C ARG A 413 -30.80 36.81 -16.92
N LEU A 414 -30.20 37.52 -15.96
CA LEU A 414 -30.71 38.83 -15.54
C LEU A 414 -30.63 39.86 -16.67
N ASN A 415 -29.52 39.87 -17.40
CA ASN A 415 -29.33 40.79 -18.53
C ASN A 415 -30.30 40.49 -19.68
N VAL A 416 -30.54 39.21 -20.01
CA VAL A 416 -31.55 38.85 -21.03
C VAL A 416 -32.94 39.31 -20.59
N ARG A 417 -33.34 39.00 -19.36
CA ARG A 417 -34.66 39.43 -18.83
C ARG A 417 -34.86 40.94 -18.82
N ASN A 418 -33.81 41.70 -18.51
CA ASN A 418 -33.87 43.16 -18.55
C ASN A 418 -34.02 43.69 -19.98
N ARG A 419 -33.42 43.06 -20.98
CA ARG A 419 -33.60 43.42 -22.40
C ARG A 419 -35.03 43.16 -22.88
N ASP A 420 -35.59 42.00 -22.53
CA ASP A 420 -36.97 41.63 -22.91
C ASP A 420 -37.97 42.60 -22.27
N LEU A 421 -37.76 42.96 -21.00
CA LEU A 421 -38.60 43.94 -20.30
C LEU A 421 -38.47 45.32 -20.96
N TYR A 422 -37.26 45.74 -21.33
CA TYR A 422 -37.04 47.00 -22.04
C TYR A 422 -37.77 47.02 -23.39
N ALA A 423 -37.68 45.97 -24.19
CA ALA A 423 -38.37 45.88 -25.48
C ALA A 423 -39.89 46.01 -25.33
N THR A 424 -40.46 45.34 -24.29
CA THR A 424 -41.90 45.44 -23.99
C THR A 424 -42.31 46.87 -23.59
N LEU A 425 -41.49 47.55 -22.77
CA LEU A 425 -41.73 48.93 -22.36
C LEU A 425 -41.65 49.91 -23.52
N GLN A 426 -40.68 49.69 -24.44
CA GLN A 426 -40.58 50.53 -25.66
C GLN A 426 -41.85 50.40 -26.51
N GLN A 427 -42.39 49.23 -26.70
CA GLN A 427 -43.65 49.04 -27.44
C GLN A 427 -44.82 49.76 -26.79
N MET A 428 -44.89 49.75 -25.44
CA MET A 428 -45.93 50.48 -24.72
C MET A 428 -45.81 52.00 -24.86
N LEU A 429 -44.58 52.50 -24.75
CA LEU A 429 -44.33 53.95 -24.92
C LEU A 429 -44.61 54.43 -26.36
N GLU A 430 -44.29 53.58 -27.37
CA GLU A 430 -44.58 53.89 -28.77
C GLU A 430 -46.09 53.98 -29.01
N LYS A 431 -46.84 53.00 -28.54
CA LYS A 431 -48.31 53.03 -28.59
C LYS A 431 -48.92 54.31 -27.91
N GLN A 432 -48.31 54.68 -26.79
CA GLN A 432 -48.76 55.93 -26.09
C GLN A 432 -48.44 57.17 -26.92
N LYS A 433 -47.32 57.28 -27.55
CA LYS A 433 -46.91 58.34 -28.47
C LYS A 433 -47.85 58.39 -29.67
N GLU A 434 -48.14 57.23 -30.29
CA GLU A 434 -49.10 57.14 -31.40
C GLU A 434 -50.47 57.67 -31.01
N ALA A 435 -50.98 57.28 -29.81
CA ALA A 435 -52.28 57.79 -29.31
C ALA A 435 -52.26 59.31 -29.05
N GLU A 436 -51.14 59.82 -28.49
CA GLU A 436 -50.95 61.27 -28.29
C GLU A 436 -50.88 62.03 -29.62
N GLN A 437 -50.25 61.44 -30.65
CA GLN A 437 -50.13 61.99 -31.99
C GLN A 437 -51.54 62.05 -32.68
N MET A 438 -52.25 60.92 -32.63
CA MET A 438 -53.63 60.88 -33.17
C MET A 438 -54.52 61.95 -32.57
N LEU A 439 -54.42 62.25 -31.26
CA LEU A 439 -55.16 63.28 -30.61
C LEU A 439 -54.72 64.69 -31.11
N GLU A 440 -53.47 64.93 -31.32
CA GLU A 440 -52.91 66.19 -31.88
C GLU A 440 -53.37 66.46 -33.31
N ASP A 441 -53.44 65.40 -34.12
CA ASP A 441 -53.87 65.51 -35.54
C ASP A 441 -55.41 65.60 -35.71
N THR A 442 -56.22 65.37 -34.62
CA THR A 442 -57.64 65.48 -34.69
C THR A 442 -58.11 66.96 -34.62
N PRO A 443 -58.91 67.40 -35.57
CA PRO A 443 -59.39 68.78 -35.59
C PRO A 443 -60.15 69.15 -34.28
N GLU A 444 -59.92 70.38 -33.74
CA GLU A 444 -60.58 70.89 -32.50
C GLU A 444 -62.07 70.81 -32.58
N THR A 445 -62.68 70.93 -33.76
CA THR A 445 -64.12 70.86 -33.98
C THR A 445 -64.75 69.48 -33.73
N GLU A 446 -63.93 68.41 -33.70
CA GLU A 446 -64.39 67.03 -33.47
C GLU A 446 -64.11 66.54 -32.04
N LEU A 447 -63.43 67.35 -31.22
CA LEU A 447 -63.09 67.04 -29.83
C LEU A 447 -64.10 67.68 -28.82
N SER A 448 -64.35 66.95 -27.73
CA SER A 448 -65.04 67.52 -26.58
C SER A 448 -64.27 68.66 -25.92
N GLY A 449 -64.86 69.55 -25.15
CA GLY A 449 -64.15 70.62 -24.45
C GLY A 449 -63.04 70.16 -23.54
N THR A 450 -63.17 68.97 -22.90
CA THR A 450 -62.15 68.33 -22.08
C THR A 450 -61.02 67.82 -22.96
N GLN A 451 -61.31 67.24 -24.10
CA GLN A 451 -60.28 66.74 -25.07
C GLN A 451 -59.51 67.87 -25.74
N GLN A 452 -60.19 69.00 -26.07
CA GLN A 452 -59.52 70.19 -26.58
C GLN A 452 -58.55 70.80 -25.57
N LEU A 453 -58.93 70.84 -24.30
CA LEU A 453 -58.03 71.28 -23.24
C LEU A 453 -56.85 70.29 -23.07
N TYR A 454 -57.12 69.01 -23.12
CA TYR A 454 -56.06 67.99 -23.03
C TYR A 454 -55.08 68.05 -24.22
N GLN A 455 -55.59 68.31 -25.42
CA GLN A 455 -54.73 68.50 -26.60
C GLN A 455 -53.81 69.73 -26.41
N ARG A 456 -54.30 70.79 -25.83
CA ARG A 456 -53.51 72.01 -25.49
C ARG A 456 -52.50 71.69 -24.39
N ILE A 457 -52.84 70.88 -23.40
CA ILE A 457 -51.88 70.40 -22.37
C ILE A 457 -50.78 69.60 -22.98
N VAL A 458 -51.05 68.59 -23.81
CA VAL A 458 -50.06 67.76 -24.46
C VAL A 458 -49.11 68.58 -25.35
N ARG A 459 -49.67 69.56 -26.13
CA ARG A 459 -48.85 70.43 -26.95
C ARG A 459 -47.93 71.31 -26.09
N LEU A 460 -48.40 71.86 -24.98
CA LEU A 460 -47.57 72.61 -24.04
C LEU A 460 -46.49 71.80 -23.43
N MET A 461 -46.80 70.56 -23.03
CA MET A 461 -45.81 69.65 -22.46
C MET A 461 -44.68 69.25 -23.46
N LYS A 462 -45.03 69.03 -24.72
CA LYS A 462 -44.10 68.71 -25.77
C LYS A 462 -43.18 69.88 -26.18
N GLU A 463 -43.79 71.06 -26.43
CA GLU A 463 -43.09 72.21 -27.00
C GLU A 463 -42.25 72.96 -25.98
N GLN A 464 -42.85 73.25 -24.78
CA GLN A 464 -42.19 74.09 -23.78
C GLN A 464 -41.54 73.33 -22.65
N LYS A 465 -41.86 72.04 -22.52
CA LYS A 465 -41.30 71.11 -21.48
C LYS A 465 -41.34 71.71 -20.08
N PRO A 466 -42.50 72.30 -19.62
CA PRO A 466 -42.51 72.96 -18.36
C PRO A 466 -42.25 72.04 -17.16
N TYR A 467 -42.46 70.75 -17.31
CA TYR A 467 -42.16 69.71 -16.32
C TYR A 467 -40.66 69.62 -15.95
N THR A 468 -39.73 70.22 -16.73
CA THR A 468 -38.30 70.27 -16.41
C THR A 468 -37.97 71.27 -15.30
N ASP A 469 -38.85 72.22 -15.02
CA ASP A 469 -38.78 73.11 -13.84
C ASP A 469 -39.14 72.31 -12.59
N SER A 470 -38.24 72.25 -11.59
CA SER A 470 -38.48 71.58 -10.32
C SER A 470 -39.65 72.17 -9.52
N ASN A 471 -39.95 73.42 -9.73
CA ASN A 471 -41.05 74.12 -9.06
C ASN A 471 -42.40 73.97 -9.78
N MET A 472 -42.44 73.31 -10.93
CA MET A 472 -43.64 73.06 -11.69
C MET A 472 -44.65 72.27 -10.85
N ASN A 473 -45.85 72.87 -10.70
CA ASN A 473 -46.93 72.30 -9.93
C ASN A 473 -48.25 72.48 -10.66
N ARG A 474 -49.38 72.00 -10.05
CA ARG A 474 -50.71 72.03 -10.60
C ARG A 474 -51.22 73.44 -10.87
N ASP A 475 -50.88 74.42 -10.01
CA ASP A 475 -51.38 75.79 -10.09
C ASP A 475 -50.62 76.55 -11.23
N SER A 476 -49.28 76.29 -11.36
CA SER A 476 -48.48 76.80 -12.45
C SER A 476 -49.00 76.31 -13.80
N LEU A 477 -49.31 74.98 -13.91
CA LEU A 477 -49.82 74.39 -15.14
C LEU A 477 -51.19 75.01 -15.55
N ALA A 478 -52.11 75.17 -14.58
CA ALA A 478 -53.37 75.79 -14.83
C ALA A 478 -53.27 77.28 -15.30
N GLN A 479 -52.36 78.02 -14.68
CA GLN A 479 -52.03 79.37 -15.06
C GLN A 479 -51.46 79.48 -16.49
N MET A 480 -50.53 78.62 -16.87
CA MET A 480 -49.96 78.61 -18.23
C MET A 480 -50.99 78.33 -19.31
N LEU A 481 -52.02 77.54 -18.99
CA LEU A 481 -53.08 77.20 -19.93
C LEU A 481 -54.27 78.13 -19.89
N GLY A 482 -54.25 79.12 -18.99
CA GLY A 482 -55.37 80.10 -18.81
C GLY A 482 -56.69 79.42 -18.37
N THR A 483 -56.60 78.37 -17.55
CA THR A 483 -57.71 77.56 -17.12
C THR A 483 -57.75 77.45 -15.58
N ASN A 484 -58.84 76.93 -15.04
CA ASN A 484 -58.95 76.67 -13.58
C ASN A 484 -58.54 75.23 -13.25
N TYR A 485 -58.18 74.97 -11.99
CA TYR A 485 -57.76 73.69 -11.47
C TYR A 485 -58.73 72.53 -11.77
N ASN A 486 -60.07 72.77 -11.63
CA ASN A 486 -61.08 71.72 -11.80
C ASN A 486 -61.12 71.23 -13.26
N LEU A 487 -61.18 72.15 -14.21
CA LEU A 487 -61.17 71.81 -15.64
C LEU A 487 -59.91 71.14 -16.05
N LEU A 488 -58.76 71.59 -15.52
CA LEU A 488 -57.45 70.94 -15.78
C LEU A 488 -57.42 69.50 -15.22
N ALA A 489 -57.92 69.31 -13.97
CA ALA A 489 -58.00 68.01 -13.34
C ALA A 489 -58.90 67.02 -14.09
N ASP A 490 -60.06 67.51 -14.53
CA ASP A 490 -61.05 66.73 -15.27
C ASP A 490 -60.49 66.33 -16.65
N ALA A 491 -59.85 67.23 -17.37
CA ALA A 491 -59.21 66.90 -18.67
C ALA A 491 -58.10 65.85 -18.56
N ILE A 492 -57.23 65.97 -17.56
CA ILE A 492 -56.19 64.99 -17.33
C ILE A 492 -56.81 63.67 -16.86
N ARG A 493 -57.80 63.68 -15.94
CA ARG A 493 -58.41 62.44 -15.44
C ARG A 493 -59.11 61.69 -16.55
N GLU A 494 -59.85 62.39 -17.42
CA GLU A 494 -60.59 61.77 -18.51
C GLU A 494 -59.68 61.24 -19.62
N CYS A 495 -58.68 62.01 -20.03
CA CYS A 495 -57.85 61.70 -21.20
C CYS A 495 -56.55 61.00 -20.89
N ALA A 496 -56.04 61.02 -19.62
CA ALA A 496 -54.80 60.42 -19.18
C ALA A 496 -55.02 59.25 -18.16
N ASN A 497 -55.93 58.36 -18.46
CA ASN A 497 -56.22 57.16 -17.67
C ASN A 497 -56.42 57.36 -16.16
N GLY A 498 -57.11 58.41 -15.77
CA GLY A 498 -57.44 58.67 -14.37
C GLY A 498 -56.29 59.25 -13.52
N GLN A 499 -55.25 59.73 -14.12
CA GLN A 499 -54.10 60.33 -13.41
C GLN A 499 -54.51 61.62 -12.68
N SER A 500 -53.84 61.87 -11.54
CA SER A 500 -53.83 63.19 -10.95
C SER A 500 -52.92 64.15 -11.75
N ILE A 501 -53.09 65.46 -11.58
CA ILE A 501 -52.21 66.45 -12.22
C ILE A 501 -50.73 66.23 -11.81
N GLY A 502 -50.48 65.85 -10.55
CA GLY A 502 -49.15 65.56 -10.05
C GLY A 502 -48.50 64.33 -10.76
N ASP A 503 -49.28 63.23 -10.77
CA ASP A 503 -48.82 61.98 -11.43
C ASP A 503 -48.58 62.21 -12.93
N PHE A 504 -49.40 63.04 -13.58
CA PHE A 504 -49.23 63.37 -14.99
C PHE A 504 -47.94 64.17 -15.26
N ILE A 505 -47.61 65.14 -14.41
CA ILE A 505 -46.33 65.88 -14.51
C ILE A 505 -45.16 64.95 -14.26
N GLU A 506 -45.24 64.05 -13.26
CA GLU A 506 -44.19 63.07 -12.95
C GLU A 506 -44.01 62.08 -14.09
N ASP A 507 -45.10 61.63 -14.73
CA ASP A 507 -45.01 60.74 -15.89
C ASP A 507 -44.26 61.39 -17.07
N TRP A 508 -44.48 62.66 -17.36
CA TRP A 508 -43.71 63.40 -18.36
C TRP A 508 -42.24 63.56 -17.98
N ARG A 509 -41.93 63.85 -16.73
CA ARG A 509 -40.56 63.87 -16.21
C ARG A 509 -39.85 62.51 -16.39
N LEU A 510 -40.54 61.44 -16.05
CA LEU A 510 -39.98 60.06 -16.14
C LEU A 510 -39.79 59.65 -17.60
N ARG A 511 -40.70 59.95 -18.50
CA ARG A 511 -40.55 59.67 -19.94
C ARG A 511 -39.35 60.44 -20.53
N TYR A 512 -39.19 61.70 -20.16
CA TYR A 512 -38.07 62.52 -20.58
C TYR A 512 -36.76 61.98 -19.98
N ALA A 513 -36.75 61.52 -18.75
CA ALA A 513 -35.61 60.87 -18.14
C ALA A 513 -35.23 59.57 -18.88
N ALA A 514 -36.23 58.74 -19.24
CA ALA A 514 -36.01 57.53 -20.02
C ALA A 514 -35.37 57.80 -21.38
N GLN A 515 -35.84 58.87 -22.07
CA GLN A 515 -35.26 59.33 -23.31
C GLN A 515 -33.78 59.76 -23.14
N LEU A 516 -33.48 60.62 -22.16
CA LEU A 516 -32.13 61.06 -21.87
C LEU A 516 -31.17 59.91 -21.49
N LEU A 517 -31.67 58.92 -20.74
CA LEU A 517 -30.92 57.73 -20.37
C LEU A 517 -30.57 56.86 -21.60
N ALA A 518 -31.44 56.79 -22.60
CA ALA A 518 -31.22 56.06 -23.86
C ALA A 518 -30.31 56.81 -24.82
N GLU A 519 -30.48 58.11 -24.97
CA GLU A 519 -29.83 58.90 -26.00
C GLU A 519 -28.50 59.53 -25.56
N THR A 520 -28.28 59.69 -24.24
CA THR A 520 -27.10 60.41 -23.73
C THR A 520 -26.24 59.59 -22.75
N ASN A 521 -25.02 60.07 -22.54
CA ASN A 521 -24.11 59.53 -21.53
C ASN A 521 -24.08 60.34 -20.22
N HIS A 522 -25.05 61.24 -20.01
CA HIS A 522 -25.10 62.03 -18.80
C HIS A 522 -25.18 61.17 -17.55
N SER A 523 -24.59 61.60 -16.43
CA SER A 523 -24.73 60.91 -15.17
C SER A 523 -26.20 60.81 -14.77
N ILE A 524 -26.62 59.76 -14.02
CA ILE A 524 -27.99 59.56 -13.56
C ILE A 524 -28.45 60.78 -12.73
N GLY A 525 -27.55 61.36 -11.93
CA GLY A 525 -27.80 62.58 -11.17
C GLY A 525 -28.15 63.75 -12.06
N LEU A 526 -27.39 63.98 -13.10
CA LEU A 526 -27.62 65.06 -14.07
C LEU A 526 -28.94 64.86 -14.84
N VAL A 527 -29.25 63.63 -15.26
CA VAL A 527 -30.53 63.29 -15.91
C VAL A 527 -31.69 63.61 -14.98
N MET A 528 -31.58 63.23 -13.72
CA MET A 528 -32.58 63.51 -12.70
C MET A 528 -32.87 65.05 -12.59
N GLU A 529 -31.82 65.87 -12.48
CA GLU A 529 -31.89 67.31 -12.39
C GLU A 529 -32.52 67.94 -13.65
N MET A 530 -32.05 67.50 -14.86
CA MET A 530 -32.57 67.94 -16.14
C MET A 530 -34.10 67.66 -16.30
N CYS A 531 -34.60 66.64 -15.62
CA CYS A 531 -36.01 66.26 -15.66
C CYS A 531 -36.87 66.95 -14.55
N GLY A 532 -36.28 67.84 -13.75
CA GLY A 532 -36.96 68.56 -12.73
C GLY A 532 -37.20 67.79 -11.41
N PHE A 533 -36.42 66.70 -11.17
CA PHE A 533 -36.44 66.00 -9.89
C PHE A 533 -35.43 66.58 -8.92
N VAL A 534 -35.79 66.84 -7.69
CA VAL A 534 -34.91 67.35 -6.62
C VAL A 534 -34.37 66.23 -5.75
N SER A 535 -35.15 65.16 -5.54
CA SER A 535 -34.73 64.01 -4.69
C SER A 535 -34.36 62.77 -5.48
N ARG A 536 -33.13 62.31 -5.28
CA ARG A 536 -32.63 61.10 -5.93
C ARG A 536 -33.37 59.84 -5.51
N SER A 537 -33.78 59.76 -4.23
CA SER A 537 -34.54 58.62 -3.73
C SER A 537 -35.91 58.56 -4.40
N HIS A 538 -36.61 59.70 -4.45
CA HIS A 538 -37.94 59.85 -5.08
C HIS A 538 -37.86 59.50 -6.58
N PHE A 539 -36.92 60.07 -7.30
CA PHE A 539 -36.67 59.73 -8.71
C PHE A 539 -36.48 58.26 -8.95
N ASN A 540 -35.56 57.61 -8.18
CA ASN A 540 -35.28 56.17 -8.36
C ASN A 540 -36.50 55.30 -8.07
N THR A 541 -37.29 55.65 -7.05
CA THR A 541 -38.51 54.92 -6.69
C THR A 541 -39.55 55.03 -7.81
N LEU A 542 -39.90 56.23 -8.24
CA LEU A 542 -40.89 56.47 -9.31
C LEU A 542 -40.42 55.87 -10.65
N PHE A 543 -39.15 56.03 -10.99
CA PHE A 543 -38.60 55.45 -12.21
C PHE A 543 -38.70 53.91 -12.20
N ARG A 544 -38.38 53.29 -11.07
CA ARG A 544 -38.52 51.84 -10.91
C ARG A 544 -39.96 51.36 -10.91
N GLU A 545 -40.87 52.11 -10.32
CA GLU A 545 -42.30 51.82 -10.38
C GLU A 545 -42.85 51.88 -11.78
N ARG A 546 -42.46 52.91 -12.57
CA ARG A 546 -42.91 53.12 -13.93
C ARG A 546 -42.31 52.15 -14.95
N PHE A 547 -41.02 51.96 -14.88
CA PHE A 547 -40.27 51.16 -15.88
C PHE A 547 -39.87 49.77 -15.40
N LYS A 548 -40.20 49.40 -14.17
CA LYS A 548 -39.84 48.12 -13.54
C LYS A 548 -38.32 47.81 -13.53
N MET A 549 -37.50 48.83 -13.79
CA MET A 549 -36.05 48.81 -13.78
C MET A 549 -35.51 50.07 -13.09
N THR A 550 -34.31 49.94 -12.50
CA THR A 550 -33.58 51.13 -12.06
C THR A 550 -33.06 51.95 -13.26
N PRO A 551 -32.82 53.26 -13.12
CA PRO A 551 -32.25 54.08 -14.18
C PRO A 551 -30.95 53.49 -14.77
N SER A 552 -30.13 52.87 -13.95
CA SER A 552 -28.88 52.19 -14.37
C SER A 552 -29.15 50.94 -15.21
N GLU A 553 -30.11 50.11 -14.83
CA GLU A 553 -30.53 48.92 -15.57
C GLU A 553 -31.18 49.29 -16.89
N TYR A 554 -32.04 50.32 -16.89
CA TYR A 554 -32.66 50.85 -18.10
C TYR A 554 -31.62 51.31 -19.12
N ARG A 555 -30.62 52.10 -18.71
CA ARG A 555 -29.52 52.52 -19.55
C ARG A 555 -28.70 51.32 -20.11
N LYS A 556 -28.48 50.27 -19.29
CA LYS A 556 -27.80 49.09 -19.79
C LYS A 556 -28.61 48.26 -20.78
N ALA A 557 -29.93 48.29 -20.66
CA ALA A 557 -30.83 47.60 -21.58
C ALA A 557 -30.97 48.31 -22.94
N THR A 558 -30.74 49.63 -23.00
CA THR A 558 -30.74 50.44 -24.24
C THR A 558 -29.45 50.28 -25.07
N ARG A 559 -28.41 49.77 -24.49
CA ARG A 559 -27.12 49.54 -25.11
C ARG A 559 -26.89 48.06 -25.37
#